data_bb533e91e57033081666bb1abe5ae4c6
#
_entry.id   bb533e91e57033081666bb1abe5ae4c6
#
_cell.length_a   1.000
_cell.length_b   1.000
_cell.length_c   1.000
_cell.angle_alpha   90.00
_cell.angle_beta   90.00
_cell.angle_gamma   90.00
#
_symmetry.space_group_name_H-M   'P 1'
#
loop_
_entity.id
_entity.type
_entity.pdbx_description
1 polymer ?
#
loop_
_entity_poly.entity_id
_entity_poly.type
_entity_poly.pdbx_seq_one_letter_code
_entity_poly.pdbx_strand_id
1 'polypeptide(L)'
;LNAQIAVADARIAAFAKDDPIATRLTTAPGVGPVTASAFVAAIDDITRFRTAHELEAYLGLIPCERSSGEKRQLGHITKAGNGRMRWLLVEAAWTILRSKSPDTAALRAWSLQIAQRRGKRIAVVALARRLAGILYAMWRDDVVYDAHRIRPRLQAAPPRAA
;
A
#
# COMPACT_ATOMS: atom_id res chain seq x y z
N LEU A 1 -15.03 5.33 -26.62
CA LEU A 1 -14.13 5.41 -25.44
C LEU A 1 -14.46 4.31 -24.42
N ASN A 2 -15.71 4.20 -23.95
CA ASN A 2 -16.10 3.19 -22.93
C ASN A 2 -15.88 1.74 -23.39
N ALA A 3 -16.14 1.41 -24.67
CA ALA A 3 -15.90 0.08 -25.22
C ALA A 3 -14.40 -0.27 -25.25
N GLN A 4 -13.54 0.68 -25.58
CA GLN A 4 -12.09 0.49 -25.59
C GLN A 4 -11.53 0.28 -24.18
N ILE A 5 -12.07 1.00 -23.18
CA ILE A 5 -11.73 0.81 -21.77
C ILE A 5 -12.14 -0.60 -21.32
N ALA A 6 -13.36 -1.02 -21.63
CA ALA A 6 -13.84 -2.36 -21.28
C ALA A 6 -12.98 -3.49 -21.89
N VAL A 7 -12.53 -3.34 -23.12
CA VAL A 7 -11.61 -4.30 -23.77
C VAL A 7 -10.26 -4.31 -23.08
N ALA A 8 -9.72 -3.14 -22.73
CA ALA A 8 -8.45 -3.05 -22.01
C ALA A 8 -8.54 -3.67 -20.60
N ASP A 9 -9.62 -3.39 -19.87
CA ASP A 9 -9.87 -3.96 -18.55
C ASP A 9 -10.02 -5.49 -18.60
N ALA A 10 -10.71 -6.02 -19.63
CA ALA A 10 -10.85 -7.47 -19.83
C ALA A 10 -9.49 -8.13 -20.11
N ARG A 11 -8.62 -7.50 -20.91
CA ARG A 11 -7.26 -7.98 -21.17
C ARG A 11 -6.41 -7.99 -19.90
N ILE A 12 -6.44 -6.91 -19.12
CA ILE A 12 -5.70 -6.83 -17.86
C ILE A 12 -6.21 -7.88 -16.87
N ALA A 13 -7.54 -8.09 -16.80
CA ALA A 13 -8.13 -9.11 -15.95
C ALA A 13 -7.71 -10.53 -16.37
N ALA A 14 -7.61 -10.80 -17.68
CA ALA A 14 -7.08 -12.07 -18.19
C ALA A 14 -5.61 -12.26 -17.81
N PHE A 15 -4.77 -11.26 -18.05
CA PHE A 15 -3.35 -11.28 -17.64
C PHE A 15 -3.18 -11.53 -16.14
N ALA A 16 -3.98 -10.87 -15.31
CA ALA A 16 -3.90 -11.04 -13.86
C ALA A 16 -4.31 -12.45 -13.42
N LYS A 17 -5.18 -13.14 -14.16
CA LYS A 17 -5.56 -14.54 -13.88
C LYS A 17 -4.49 -15.54 -14.25
N ASP A 18 -3.75 -15.26 -15.32
CA ASP A 18 -2.68 -16.12 -15.81
C ASP A 18 -1.39 -15.97 -14.98
N ASP A 19 -1.24 -14.87 -14.25
CA ASP A 19 -0.12 -14.62 -13.36
C ASP A 19 -0.48 -15.01 -11.90
N PRO A 20 0.16 -16.07 -11.34
CA PRO A 20 -0.12 -16.53 -9.98
C PRO A 20 0.21 -15.47 -8.91
N ILE A 21 1.18 -14.60 -9.18
CA ILE A 21 1.54 -13.50 -8.26
C ILE A 21 0.43 -12.46 -8.27
N ALA A 22 0.02 -11.98 -9.45
CA ALA A 22 -1.04 -11.00 -9.58
C ALA A 22 -2.36 -11.54 -8.99
N THR A 23 -2.72 -12.80 -9.28
CA THR A 23 -3.91 -13.47 -8.71
C THR A 23 -3.87 -13.44 -7.19
N ARG A 24 -2.73 -13.77 -6.58
CA ARG A 24 -2.57 -13.73 -5.12
C ARG A 24 -2.72 -12.32 -4.57
N LEU A 25 -2.12 -11.32 -5.20
CA LEU A 25 -2.20 -9.93 -4.76
C LEU A 25 -3.63 -9.36 -4.83
N THR A 26 -4.48 -9.85 -5.73
CA THR A 26 -5.90 -9.44 -5.78
C THR A 26 -6.71 -9.87 -4.57
N THR A 27 -6.21 -10.77 -3.73
CA THR A 27 -6.87 -11.13 -2.47
C THR A 27 -6.75 -10.02 -1.42
N ALA A 28 -5.80 -9.08 -1.59
CA ALA A 28 -5.69 -7.93 -0.70
C ALA A 28 -6.85 -6.93 -0.94
N PRO A 29 -7.43 -6.37 0.13
CA PRO A 29 -8.56 -5.47 0.01
C PRO A 29 -8.19 -4.21 -0.80
N GLY A 30 -9.10 -3.80 -1.68
CA GLY A 30 -8.91 -2.63 -2.55
C GLY A 30 -7.96 -2.85 -3.73
N VAL A 31 -7.37 -4.04 -3.86
CA VAL A 31 -6.45 -4.40 -4.94
C VAL A 31 -7.19 -5.22 -5.99
N GLY A 32 -7.52 -4.57 -7.11
CA GLY A 32 -8.09 -5.25 -8.28
C GLY A 32 -7.01 -5.71 -9.27
N PRO A 33 -7.42 -6.39 -10.37
CA PRO A 33 -6.51 -6.88 -11.41
C PRO A 33 -5.56 -5.83 -11.95
N VAL A 34 -6.06 -4.60 -12.17
CA VAL A 34 -5.25 -3.48 -12.67
C VAL A 34 -4.13 -3.11 -11.69
N THR A 35 -4.47 -2.99 -10.40
CA THR A 35 -3.49 -2.63 -9.36
C THR A 35 -2.48 -3.75 -9.15
N ALA A 36 -2.93 -5.01 -9.13
CA ALA A 36 -2.06 -6.17 -8.97
C ALA A 36 -1.07 -6.30 -10.13
N SER A 37 -1.55 -6.28 -11.38
CA SER A 37 -0.69 -6.38 -12.56
C SER A 37 0.29 -5.20 -12.67
N ALA A 38 -0.17 -3.98 -12.35
CA ALA A 38 0.69 -2.81 -12.33
C ALA A 38 1.77 -2.91 -11.23
N PHE A 39 1.43 -3.51 -10.08
CA PHE A 39 2.39 -3.73 -9.00
C PHE A 39 3.46 -4.74 -9.42
N VAL A 40 3.06 -5.88 -10.00
CA VAL A 40 4.00 -6.88 -10.52
C VAL A 40 4.91 -6.25 -11.58
N ALA A 41 4.34 -5.55 -12.55
CA ALA A 41 5.13 -4.90 -13.61
C ALA A 41 6.08 -3.79 -13.09
N ALA A 42 5.69 -3.06 -12.04
CA ALA A 42 6.51 -2.00 -11.47
C ALA A 42 7.67 -2.52 -10.61
N ILE A 43 7.47 -3.68 -9.98
CA ILE A 43 8.44 -4.31 -9.07
C ILE A 43 9.37 -5.26 -9.82
N ASP A 44 8.82 -6.00 -10.80
CA ASP A 44 9.50 -6.98 -11.64
C ASP A 44 10.03 -8.19 -10.83
N ASP A 45 10.95 -7.96 -9.92
CA ASP A 45 11.52 -8.97 -9.02
C ASP A 45 11.49 -8.48 -7.56
N ILE A 46 10.77 -9.21 -6.71
CA ILE A 46 10.62 -8.89 -5.30
C ILE A 46 11.91 -9.08 -4.50
N THR A 47 12.81 -9.95 -4.97
CA THR A 47 14.08 -10.26 -4.28
C THR A 47 15.07 -9.08 -4.30
N ARG A 48 14.84 -8.09 -5.15
CA ARG A 48 15.60 -6.82 -5.19
C ARG A 48 15.46 -6.02 -3.88
N PHE A 49 14.42 -6.29 -3.10
CA PHE A 49 14.12 -5.56 -1.88
C PHE A 49 14.29 -6.49 -0.67
N ARG A 50 15.17 -6.12 0.25
CA ARG A 50 15.42 -6.88 1.49
C ARG A 50 14.27 -6.69 2.49
N THR A 51 13.62 -5.53 2.45
CA THR A 51 12.57 -5.15 3.40
C THR A 51 11.42 -4.45 2.70
N ALA A 52 10.24 -4.49 3.33
CA ALA A 52 9.09 -3.70 2.88
C ALA A 52 9.41 -2.19 2.82
N HIS A 53 10.27 -1.70 3.72
CA HIS A 53 10.67 -0.29 3.76
C HIS A 53 11.46 0.13 2.52
N GLU A 54 12.34 -0.73 2.00
CA GLU A 54 13.08 -0.47 0.75
C GLU A 54 12.12 -0.36 -0.44
N LEU A 55 11.11 -1.24 -0.51
CA LEU A 55 10.08 -1.17 -1.54
C LEU A 55 9.22 0.08 -1.39
N GLU A 56 8.81 0.44 -0.17
CA GLU A 56 8.07 1.68 0.09
C GLU A 56 8.88 2.93 -0.32
N ALA A 57 10.20 2.91 -0.11
CA ALA A 57 11.13 3.94 -0.54
C ALA A 57 11.22 4.01 -2.07
N TYR A 58 11.38 2.87 -2.73
CA TYR A 58 11.38 2.76 -4.19
C TYR A 58 10.11 3.30 -4.83
N LEU A 59 8.96 3.08 -4.19
CA LEU A 59 7.67 3.64 -4.62
C LEU A 59 7.49 5.11 -4.24
N GLY A 60 8.40 5.68 -3.43
CA GLY A 60 8.35 7.08 -2.99
C GLY A 60 7.23 7.38 -2.01
N LEU A 61 6.81 6.37 -1.21
CA LEU A 61 5.77 6.47 -0.19
C LEU A 61 6.32 6.76 1.21
N ILE A 62 7.64 6.81 1.38
CA ILE A 62 8.25 7.20 2.66
C ILE A 62 8.26 8.72 2.82
N PRO A 63 8.15 9.22 4.06
CA PRO A 63 8.29 10.65 4.33
C PRO A 63 9.68 11.17 3.99
N CYS A 64 9.76 12.38 3.45
CA CYS A 64 11.00 13.13 3.42
C CYS A 64 11.41 13.46 4.87
N GLU A 65 12.65 13.21 5.20
CA GLU A 65 13.22 13.58 6.48
C GLU A 65 14.02 14.88 6.31
N ARG A 66 13.66 15.90 7.08
CA ARG A 66 14.42 17.12 7.24
C ARG A 66 14.91 17.16 8.68
N SER A 67 16.08 16.59 8.91
CA SER A 67 16.71 16.61 10.23
C SER A 67 17.80 17.68 10.25
N SER A 68 17.67 18.63 11.17
CA SER A 68 18.76 19.52 11.56
C SER A 68 18.98 19.33 13.06
N GLY A 69 20.10 18.70 13.45
CA GLY A 69 20.45 18.48 14.85
C GLY A 69 19.45 17.55 15.58
N GLU A 70 18.95 17.98 16.74
CA GLU A 70 18.11 17.15 17.60
C GLU A 70 16.64 17.05 17.19
N LYS A 71 16.17 17.81 16.18
CA LYS A 71 14.76 17.82 15.75
C LYS A 71 14.58 17.04 14.46
N ARG A 72 13.92 15.87 14.57
CA ARG A 72 13.46 15.09 13.44
C ARG A 72 12.12 15.62 12.93
N GLN A 73 12.10 16.26 11.76
CA GLN A 73 10.89 16.70 11.10
C GLN A 73 10.58 15.80 9.90
N LEU A 74 9.45 15.11 9.95
CA LEU A 74 8.92 14.34 8.83
C LEU A 74 8.02 15.23 7.97
N GLY A 75 8.39 15.41 6.71
CA GLY A 75 7.63 16.17 5.72
C GLY A 75 6.64 15.31 4.93
N HIS A 76 6.33 15.77 3.71
CA HIS A 76 5.56 15.01 2.73
C HIS A 76 6.33 13.76 2.28
N ILE A 77 5.66 12.85 1.54
CA ILE A 77 6.33 11.70 0.93
C ILE A 77 7.34 12.14 -0.13
N THR A 78 8.39 11.34 -0.36
CA THR A 78 9.48 11.65 -1.29
C THR A 78 9.00 11.81 -2.73
N LYS A 79 7.92 11.08 -3.11
CA LYS A 79 7.40 11.00 -4.47
C LYS A 79 8.41 10.50 -5.51
N ALA A 80 9.53 9.93 -5.08
CA ALA A 80 10.47 9.25 -5.95
C ALA A 80 9.82 8.03 -6.61
N GLY A 81 10.33 7.58 -7.75
CA GLY A 81 9.86 6.38 -8.44
C GLY A 81 8.50 6.53 -9.15
N ASN A 82 7.80 5.41 -9.30
CA ASN A 82 6.63 5.27 -10.17
C ASN A 82 5.38 5.98 -9.62
N GLY A 83 5.07 7.16 -10.21
CA GLY A 83 3.90 7.98 -9.83
C GLY A 83 2.56 7.29 -10.07
N ARG A 84 2.43 6.49 -11.16
CA ARG A 84 1.20 5.74 -11.46
C ARG A 84 0.94 4.66 -10.41
N MET A 85 1.99 3.94 -10.00
CA MET A 85 1.83 2.92 -8.96
C MET A 85 1.41 3.52 -7.62
N ARG A 86 2.01 4.66 -7.24
CA ARG A 86 1.56 5.38 -6.04
C ARG A 86 0.09 5.79 -6.11
N TRP A 87 -0.34 6.30 -7.26
CA TRP A 87 -1.74 6.67 -7.47
C TRP A 87 -2.67 5.47 -7.30
N LEU A 88 -2.36 4.32 -7.92
CA LEU A 88 -3.14 3.09 -7.77
C LEU A 88 -3.23 2.63 -6.31
N LEU A 89 -2.13 2.69 -5.55
CA LEU A 89 -2.11 2.33 -4.14
C LEU A 89 -2.94 3.32 -3.28
N VAL A 90 -2.95 4.60 -3.63
CA VAL A 90 -3.80 5.61 -2.97
C VAL A 90 -5.28 5.36 -3.26
N GLU A 91 -5.64 5.01 -4.51
CA GLU A 91 -7.01 4.63 -4.86
C GLU A 91 -7.46 3.35 -4.12
N ALA A 92 -6.60 2.35 -4.04
CA ALA A 92 -6.85 1.15 -3.24
C ALA A 92 -7.06 1.49 -1.76
N ALA A 93 -6.26 2.40 -1.21
CA ALA A 93 -6.41 2.88 0.17
C ALA A 93 -7.74 3.62 0.39
N TRP A 94 -8.19 4.44 -0.56
CA TRP A 94 -9.51 5.05 -0.53
C TRP A 94 -10.63 4.01 -0.55
N THR A 95 -10.49 2.96 -1.35
CA THR A 95 -11.45 1.85 -1.42
C THR A 95 -11.54 1.13 -0.06
N ILE A 96 -10.40 0.85 0.60
CA ILE A 96 -10.36 0.27 1.94
C ILE A 96 -11.09 1.16 2.96
N LEU A 97 -10.85 2.47 2.93
CA LEU A 97 -11.49 3.41 3.87
C LEU A 97 -13.01 3.48 3.71
N ARG A 98 -13.51 3.34 2.48
CA ARG A 98 -14.95 3.36 2.17
C ARG A 98 -15.62 2.00 2.39
N SER A 99 -14.86 0.93 2.36
CA SER A 99 -15.38 -0.44 2.51
C SER A 99 -15.91 -0.68 3.92
N LYS A 100 -17.01 -1.44 4.01
CA LYS A 100 -17.57 -1.95 5.26
C LYS A 100 -17.25 -3.43 5.50
N SER A 101 -16.47 -4.05 4.61
CA SER A 101 -16.09 -5.45 4.73
C SER A 101 -15.31 -5.71 6.03
N PRO A 102 -15.53 -6.86 6.69
CA PRO A 102 -14.75 -7.30 7.85
C PRO A 102 -13.24 -7.34 7.56
N ASP A 103 -12.84 -7.77 6.36
CA ASP A 103 -11.44 -7.88 5.96
C ASP A 103 -10.70 -6.55 5.94
N THR A 104 -11.43 -5.43 5.80
CA THR A 104 -10.86 -4.09 5.83
C THR A 104 -10.88 -3.46 7.23
N ALA A 105 -11.58 -4.06 8.19
CA ALA A 105 -11.89 -3.43 9.47
C ALA A 105 -10.62 -2.98 10.24
N ALA A 106 -9.59 -3.84 10.32
CA ALA A 106 -8.35 -3.51 11.02
C ALA A 106 -7.57 -2.38 10.34
N LEU A 107 -7.45 -2.42 9.00
CA LEU A 107 -6.76 -1.38 8.23
C LEU A 107 -7.51 -0.05 8.29
N ARG A 108 -8.84 -0.10 8.19
CA ARG A 108 -9.70 1.08 8.29
C ARG A 108 -9.61 1.72 9.67
N ALA A 109 -9.73 0.94 10.75
CA ALA A 109 -9.62 1.45 12.12
C ALA A 109 -8.27 2.11 12.36
N TRP A 110 -7.18 1.49 11.95
CA TRP A 110 -5.84 2.05 12.04
C TRP A 110 -5.71 3.37 11.26
N SER A 111 -6.23 3.42 10.04
CA SER A 111 -6.17 4.63 9.21
C SER A 111 -7.02 5.77 9.79
N LEU A 112 -8.20 5.46 10.36
CA LEU A 112 -9.06 6.46 11.00
C LEU A 112 -8.41 7.08 12.24
N GLN A 113 -7.63 6.34 13.03
CA GLN A 113 -6.85 6.89 14.13
C GLN A 113 -5.81 7.91 13.65
N ILE A 114 -5.17 7.66 12.49
CA ILE A 114 -4.27 8.65 11.88
C ILE A 114 -5.07 9.86 11.39
N ALA A 115 -6.24 9.62 10.77
CA ALA A 115 -7.08 10.68 10.24
C ALA A 115 -7.56 11.66 11.30
N GLN A 116 -7.88 11.18 12.50
CA GLN A 116 -8.27 12.02 13.64
C GLN A 116 -7.16 12.99 14.07
N ARG A 117 -5.90 12.55 14.00
CA ARG A 117 -4.75 13.35 14.45
C ARG A 117 -4.12 14.21 13.36
N ARG A 118 -4.13 13.74 12.12
CA ARG A 118 -3.35 14.33 11.01
C ARG A 118 -4.17 14.60 9.74
N GLY A 119 -5.46 14.32 9.77
CA GLY A 119 -6.36 14.49 8.64
C GLY A 119 -6.39 13.31 7.66
N LYS A 120 -7.50 13.20 6.91
CA LYS A 120 -7.80 12.08 6.03
C LYS A 120 -6.77 11.89 4.91
N ARG A 121 -6.26 12.97 4.31
CA ARG A 121 -5.29 12.90 3.20
C ARG A 121 -3.99 12.21 3.63
N ILE A 122 -3.49 12.54 4.82
CA ILE A 122 -2.28 11.92 5.38
C ILE A 122 -2.56 10.46 5.72
N ALA A 123 -3.73 10.17 6.30
CA ALA A 123 -4.14 8.81 6.65
C ALA A 123 -4.22 7.89 5.43
N VAL A 124 -4.76 8.37 4.31
CA VAL A 124 -4.84 7.59 3.05
C VAL A 124 -3.44 7.27 2.51
N VAL A 125 -2.54 8.24 2.50
CA VAL A 125 -1.15 8.01 2.03
C VAL A 125 -0.42 7.02 2.96
N ALA A 126 -0.63 7.14 4.27
CA ALA A 126 -0.09 6.18 5.23
C ALA A 126 -0.66 4.77 5.02
N LEU A 127 -1.95 4.66 4.69
CA LEU A 127 -2.60 3.39 4.36
C LEU A 127 -2.07 2.82 3.04
N ALA A 128 -1.89 3.64 2.02
CA ALA A 128 -1.28 3.24 0.74
C ALA A 128 0.14 2.68 0.94
N ARG A 129 0.94 3.33 1.77
CA ARG A 129 2.27 2.84 2.16
C ARG A 129 2.17 1.49 2.87
N ARG A 130 1.26 1.35 3.85
CA ARG A 130 1.05 0.09 4.56
C ARG A 130 0.59 -1.02 3.63
N LEU A 131 -0.29 -0.71 2.66
CA LEU A 131 -0.73 -1.65 1.64
C LEU A 131 0.44 -2.13 0.78
N ALA A 132 1.34 -1.25 0.36
CA ALA A 132 2.56 -1.64 -0.36
C ALA A 132 3.40 -2.64 0.44
N GLY A 133 3.57 -2.43 1.75
CA GLY A 133 4.27 -3.38 2.63
C GLY A 133 3.55 -4.72 2.77
N ILE A 134 2.21 -4.73 2.76
CA ILE A 134 1.40 -5.96 2.77
C ILE A 134 1.61 -6.73 1.46
N LEU A 135 1.51 -6.06 0.30
CA LEU A 135 1.72 -6.68 -1.01
C LEU A 135 3.15 -7.24 -1.15
N TYR A 136 4.15 -6.53 -0.62
CA TYR A 136 5.52 -7.03 -0.54
C TYR A 136 5.59 -8.35 0.22
N ALA A 137 5.01 -8.40 1.42
CA ALA A 137 5.04 -9.61 2.25
C ALA A 137 4.29 -10.77 1.59
N MET A 138 3.12 -10.50 0.98
CA MET A 138 2.34 -11.52 0.26
C MET A 138 3.14 -12.13 -0.90
N TRP A 139 3.85 -11.30 -1.65
CA TRP A 139 4.66 -11.76 -2.77
C TRP A 139 5.90 -12.52 -2.29
N ARG A 140 6.67 -11.95 -1.35
CA ARG A 140 7.91 -12.55 -0.81
C ARG A 140 7.66 -13.92 -0.17
N ASP A 141 6.56 -14.02 0.61
CA ASP A 141 6.26 -15.20 1.43
C ASP A 141 5.32 -16.19 0.73
N ASP A 142 4.92 -15.89 -0.51
CA ASP A 142 4.02 -16.70 -1.35
C ASP A 142 2.67 -17.00 -0.69
N VAL A 143 2.09 -16.01 0.00
CA VAL A 143 0.84 -16.14 0.78
C VAL A 143 -0.27 -15.22 0.28
N VAL A 144 -1.54 -15.64 0.47
CA VAL A 144 -2.71 -14.80 0.26
C VAL A 144 -2.89 -13.82 1.42
N TYR A 145 -3.73 -12.78 1.17
CA TYR A 145 -4.06 -11.82 2.22
C TYR A 145 -4.77 -12.51 3.40
N ASP A 146 -4.31 -12.18 4.60
CA ASP A 146 -4.92 -12.63 5.85
C ASP A 146 -5.11 -11.42 6.79
N ALA A 147 -6.36 -11.04 6.99
CA ALA A 147 -6.72 -9.91 7.85
C ALA A 147 -6.27 -10.10 9.31
N HIS A 148 -6.15 -11.35 9.80
CA HIS A 148 -5.74 -11.66 11.17
C HIS A 148 -4.23 -11.50 11.41
N ARG A 149 -3.42 -11.55 10.35
CA ARG A 149 -1.97 -11.30 10.43
C ARG A 149 -1.62 -9.82 10.52
N ILE A 150 -2.57 -8.94 10.26
CA ILE A 150 -2.37 -7.50 10.40
C ILE A 150 -2.43 -7.15 11.88
N ARG A 151 -1.28 -7.29 12.56
CA ARG A 151 -1.15 -6.76 13.91
C ARG A 151 -1.33 -5.24 13.86
N PRO A 152 -2.29 -4.67 14.60
CA PRO A 152 -2.26 -3.25 14.82
C PRO A 152 -0.92 -2.95 15.51
N ARG A 153 -0.06 -2.17 14.88
CA ARG A 153 1.09 -1.56 15.57
C ARG A 153 0.52 -0.44 16.48
N LEU A 154 -0.29 -0.88 17.45
CA LEU A 154 -0.75 -0.08 18.57
C LEU A 154 0.35 -0.18 19.61
N GLN A 155 1.29 0.74 19.54
CA GLN A 155 1.95 1.40 20.66
C GLN A 155 3.23 2.02 20.12
N ALA A 156 3.18 3.32 19.83
CA ALA A 156 4.37 4.12 19.97
C ALA A 156 4.85 3.92 21.41
N ALA A 157 6.09 3.51 21.61
CA ALA A 157 6.69 3.51 22.93
C ALA A 157 6.47 4.88 23.58
N PRO A 158 6.20 4.93 24.89
CA PRO A 158 6.09 6.20 25.59
C PRO A 158 7.41 6.98 25.39
N PRO A 159 7.34 8.32 25.33
CA PRO A 159 8.55 9.12 25.27
C PRO A 159 9.41 8.75 26.48
N ARG A 160 10.68 8.40 26.22
CA ARG A 160 11.65 8.24 27.31
C ARG A 160 11.65 9.56 28.08
N ALA A 161 11.32 9.48 29.37
CA ALA A 161 11.50 10.58 30.29
C ALA A 161 12.96 11.01 30.27
N ALA A 162 13.18 12.34 30.22
CA ALA A 162 14.44 12.99 30.28
C ALA A 162 15.15 12.73 31.61
#